data_52c99277b1989de5ecd0124bdf04beaa
#
_entry.id   52c99277b1989de5ecd0124bdf04beaa
#
_cell.length_a   1.000
_cell.length_b   1.000
_cell.length_c   1.000
_cell.angle_alpha   90.00
_cell.angle_beta   90.00
_cell.angle_gamma   90.00
#
_symmetry.space_group_name_H-M   'P 1'
#
loop_
_entity.id
_entity.type
_entity.pdbx_description
1 polymer ?
#
loop_
_entity_poly.entity_id
_entity_poly.type
_entity_poly.pdbx_seq_one_letter_code
_entity_poly.pdbx_strand_id
1 'polypeptide(L)'
;PDLLKFSSNKLKNNKKIVLNVIKKNGEALEFVSNNLKNNKKIVLSAVKQDGKLIKFASKKLKEDKDIIIAALKKSEDLTIIPGKFANDKKIIKMILKYLLDQNYGYQGLNDKIKNNKAITFGAIQISADNLEFAPKKFKNNKKIVLKAVKQDGSALKHADDKLKADKEVVLTAVKQDGLSLEYADDILKGDKEVVLA
;
A
#
# COMPACT_ATOMS: atom_id res chain seq x y z
N PRO A 1 -22.21 -21.26 12.51
CA PRO A 1 -21.24 -20.18 12.69
C PRO A 1 -21.73 -19.12 13.67
N ASP A 2 -23.05 -18.87 13.72
CA ASP A 2 -23.62 -17.68 14.37
C ASP A 2 -24.05 -17.89 15.84
N LEU A 3 -23.75 -19.04 16.44
CA LEU A 3 -24.16 -19.32 17.83
C LEU A 3 -23.64 -18.25 18.82
N LEU A 4 -22.45 -17.72 18.58
CA LEU A 4 -21.91 -16.68 19.45
C LEU A 4 -22.67 -15.36 19.32
N LYS A 5 -23.25 -15.04 18.16
CA LYS A 5 -24.08 -13.85 17.93
C LYS A 5 -25.26 -13.80 18.92
N PHE A 6 -25.92 -14.93 19.10
CA PHE A 6 -27.11 -15.07 19.94
C PHE A 6 -26.82 -15.49 21.39
N SER A 7 -25.54 -15.71 21.73
CA SER A 7 -25.17 -16.15 23.09
C SER A 7 -25.13 -15.00 24.10
N SER A 8 -25.16 -15.35 25.39
CA SER A 8 -25.07 -14.37 26.47
C SER A 8 -23.71 -13.63 26.51
N ASN A 9 -23.67 -12.45 27.08
CA ASN A 9 -22.41 -11.70 27.27
C ASN A 9 -21.37 -12.48 28.09
N LYS A 10 -21.81 -13.34 29.02
CA LYS A 10 -20.95 -14.25 29.80
C LYS A 10 -20.21 -15.21 28.89
N LEU A 11 -20.88 -15.80 27.89
CA LEU A 11 -20.28 -16.71 26.92
C LEU A 11 -19.37 -15.96 25.92
N LYS A 12 -19.80 -14.77 25.43
CA LYS A 12 -19.00 -13.89 24.58
C LYS A 12 -17.70 -13.40 25.23
N ASN A 13 -17.63 -13.44 26.57
CA ASN A 13 -16.46 -13.09 27.38
C ASN A 13 -15.71 -14.31 27.93
N ASN A 14 -16.14 -15.54 27.62
CA ASN A 14 -15.45 -16.75 28.06
C ASN A 14 -14.34 -17.10 27.07
N LYS A 15 -13.07 -16.89 27.49
CA LYS A 15 -11.89 -17.10 26.65
C LYS A 15 -11.79 -18.51 26.07
N LYS A 16 -12.11 -19.56 26.84
CA LYS A 16 -11.99 -20.97 26.38
C LYS A 16 -13.04 -21.27 25.31
N ILE A 17 -14.28 -20.87 25.54
CA ILE A 17 -15.39 -21.04 24.59
C ILE A 17 -15.11 -20.25 23.32
N VAL A 18 -14.82 -18.96 23.45
CA VAL A 18 -14.52 -18.06 22.33
C VAL A 18 -13.35 -18.61 21.47
N LEU A 19 -12.27 -19.06 22.09
CA LEU A 19 -11.14 -19.62 21.34
C LEU A 19 -11.52 -20.88 20.55
N ASN A 20 -12.36 -21.74 21.11
CA ASN A 20 -12.84 -22.94 20.41
C ASN A 20 -13.75 -22.57 19.23
N VAL A 21 -14.63 -21.57 19.40
CA VAL A 21 -15.51 -21.09 18.32
C VAL A 21 -14.66 -20.43 17.21
N ILE A 22 -13.75 -19.55 17.56
CA ILE A 22 -12.86 -18.85 16.60
C ILE A 22 -12.00 -19.86 15.80
N LYS A 23 -11.50 -20.92 16.41
CA LYS A 23 -10.74 -21.95 15.69
C LYS A 23 -11.56 -22.63 14.60
N LYS A 24 -12.89 -22.76 14.80
CA LYS A 24 -13.81 -23.35 13.81
C LYS A 24 -14.27 -22.33 12.78
N ASN A 25 -14.48 -21.09 13.20
CA ASN A 25 -14.90 -19.99 12.34
C ASN A 25 -14.36 -18.65 12.90
N GLY A 26 -13.40 -18.05 12.17
CA GLY A 26 -12.78 -16.78 12.53
C GLY A 26 -13.75 -15.59 12.55
N GLU A 27 -14.81 -15.60 11.71
CA GLU A 27 -15.81 -14.53 11.63
C GLU A 27 -16.53 -14.29 12.96
N ALA A 28 -16.59 -15.32 13.82
CA ALA A 28 -17.16 -15.18 15.16
C ALA A 28 -16.46 -14.09 16.00
N LEU A 29 -15.27 -13.60 15.59
CA LEU A 29 -14.57 -12.47 16.24
C LEU A 29 -15.43 -11.21 16.25
N GLU A 30 -16.33 -11.01 15.31
CA GLU A 30 -17.27 -9.89 15.29
C GLU A 30 -18.10 -9.82 16.56
N PHE A 31 -18.55 -10.98 17.07
CA PHE A 31 -19.49 -11.10 18.19
C PHE A 31 -18.81 -11.29 19.55
N VAL A 32 -17.48 -11.35 19.58
CA VAL A 32 -16.69 -11.49 20.81
C VAL A 32 -16.74 -10.20 21.65
N SER A 33 -16.65 -10.31 22.98
CA SER A 33 -16.58 -9.16 23.87
C SER A 33 -15.38 -8.25 23.56
N ASN A 34 -15.49 -6.94 23.81
CA ASN A 34 -14.41 -5.99 23.59
C ASN A 34 -13.13 -6.36 24.36
N ASN A 35 -13.27 -6.93 25.55
CA ASN A 35 -12.13 -7.43 26.33
C ASN A 35 -11.37 -8.52 25.55
N LEU A 36 -12.06 -9.49 24.96
CA LEU A 36 -11.44 -10.57 24.19
C LEU A 36 -11.03 -10.16 22.79
N LYS A 37 -11.63 -9.12 22.19
CA LYS A 37 -11.11 -8.46 20.97
C LYS A 37 -9.74 -7.79 21.20
N ASN A 38 -9.33 -7.60 22.46
CA ASN A 38 -7.98 -7.18 22.85
C ASN A 38 -7.06 -8.36 23.25
N ASN A 39 -7.49 -9.60 23.07
CA ASN A 39 -6.67 -10.78 23.36
C ASN A 39 -5.92 -11.21 22.11
N LYS A 40 -4.58 -11.03 22.11
CA LYS A 40 -3.72 -11.33 20.95
C LYS A 40 -3.89 -12.75 20.40
N LYS A 41 -4.01 -13.77 21.27
CA LYS A 41 -4.17 -15.17 20.85
C LYS A 41 -5.49 -15.42 20.11
N ILE A 42 -6.58 -14.82 20.58
CA ILE A 42 -7.91 -14.93 19.96
C ILE A 42 -7.89 -14.23 18.61
N VAL A 43 -7.42 -12.98 18.55
CA VAL A 43 -7.35 -12.19 17.31
C VAL A 43 -6.42 -12.86 16.28
N LEU A 44 -5.24 -13.35 16.68
CA LEU A 44 -4.35 -14.10 15.77
C LEU A 44 -5.01 -15.36 15.21
N SER A 45 -5.82 -16.06 16.01
CA SER A 45 -6.53 -17.27 15.56
C SER A 45 -7.56 -16.97 14.48
N ALA A 46 -8.24 -15.82 14.55
CA ALA A 46 -9.17 -15.37 13.52
C ALA A 46 -8.42 -14.85 12.28
N VAL A 47 -7.48 -13.94 12.47
CA VAL A 47 -6.74 -13.27 11.39
C VAL A 47 -5.91 -14.24 10.54
N LYS A 48 -5.45 -15.37 11.12
CA LYS A 48 -4.79 -16.44 10.37
C LYS A 48 -5.73 -17.21 9.45
N GLN A 49 -7.05 -17.17 9.65
CA GLN A 49 -8.04 -17.75 8.76
C GLN A 49 -8.38 -16.77 7.64
N ASP A 50 -8.72 -15.52 8.01
CA ASP A 50 -8.95 -14.41 7.08
C ASP A 50 -8.36 -13.12 7.64
N GLY A 51 -7.43 -12.50 6.90
CA GLY A 51 -6.76 -11.26 7.29
C GLY A 51 -7.71 -10.08 7.47
N LYS A 52 -8.83 -10.04 6.74
CA LYS A 52 -9.83 -8.98 6.83
C LYS A 52 -10.50 -8.91 8.21
N LEU A 53 -10.44 -10.00 8.98
CA LEU A 53 -11.02 -10.05 10.34
C LEU A 53 -10.28 -9.16 11.35
N ILE A 54 -9.11 -8.64 10.99
CA ILE A 54 -8.42 -7.61 11.79
C ILE A 54 -9.31 -6.39 12.05
N LYS A 55 -10.29 -6.10 11.19
CA LYS A 55 -11.25 -4.99 11.37
C LYS A 55 -11.99 -5.08 12.71
N PHE A 56 -12.21 -6.29 13.24
CA PHE A 56 -12.89 -6.53 14.50
C PHE A 56 -11.98 -6.50 15.74
N ALA A 57 -10.66 -6.48 15.55
CA ALA A 57 -9.70 -6.38 16.65
C ALA A 57 -9.78 -5.03 17.38
N SER A 58 -9.30 -4.98 18.63
CA SER A 58 -9.16 -3.72 19.36
C SER A 58 -8.18 -2.79 18.62
N LYS A 59 -8.32 -1.46 18.85
CA LYS A 59 -7.41 -0.45 18.30
C LYS A 59 -5.94 -0.80 18.57
N LYS A 60 -5.63 -1.25 19.79
CA LYS A 60 -4.27 -1.67 20.17
C LYS A 60 -3.74 -2.81 19.31
N LEU A 61 -4.56 -3.84 19.05
CA LEU A 61 -4.13 -4.99 18.26
C LEU A 61 -4.14 -4.75 16.76
N LYS A 62 -4.95 -3.82 16.25
CA LYS A 62 -4.84 -3.31 14.87
C LYS A 62 -3.48 -2.64 14.60
N GLU A 63 -2.76 -2.27 15.65
CA GLU A 63 -1.43 -1.67 15.60
C GLU A 63 -0.32 -2.62 16.11
N ASP A 64 -0.64 -3.90 16.35
CA ASP A 64 0.35 -4.92 16.72
C ASP A 64 1.01 -5.50 15.46
N LYS A 65 2.34 -5.47 15.44
CA LYS A 65 3.12 -5.91 14.27
C LYS A 65 2.85 -7.35 13.86
N ASP A 66 2.72 -8.27 14.82
CA ASP A 66 2.50 -9.70 14.51
C ASP A 66 1.10 -9.92 13.93
N ILE A 67 0.10 -9.18 14.44
CA ILE A 67 -1.27 -9.19 13.92
C ILE A 67 -1.29 -8.65 12.49
N ILE A 68 -0.63 -7.51 12.22
CA ILE A 68 -0.52 -6.93 10.88
C ILE A 68 0.16 -7.91 9.91
N ILE A 69 1.29 -8.51 10.31
CA ILE A 69 1.98 -9.49 9.47
C ILE A 69 1.11 -10.72 9.19
N ALA A 70 0.36 -11.19 10.19
CA ALA A 70 -0.56 -12.32 10.01
C ALA A 70 -1.71 -11.96 9.06
N ALA A 71 -2.26 -10.74 9.19
CA ALA A 71 -3.30 -10.22 8.31
C ALA A 71 -2.82 -10.10 6.87
N LEU A 72 -1.67 -9.46 6.62
CA LEU A 72 -1.09 -9.28 5.29
C LEU A 72 -0.78 -10.61 4.57
N LYS A 73 -0.55 -11.69 5.31
CA LYS A 73 -0.36 -13.03 4.71
C LYS A 73 -1.66 -13.66 4.21
N LYS A 74 -2.82 -13.14 4.62
CA LYS A 74 -4.15 -13.72 4.36
C LYS A 74 -5.14 -12.72 3.74
N SER A 75 -4.72 -11.49 3.58
CA SER A 75 -5.52 -10.42 2.98
C SER A 75 -4.67 -9.67 1.96
N GLU A 76 -5.30 -9.26 0.88
CA GLU A 76 -4.70 -8.42 -0.16
C GLU A 76 -4.82 -6.92 0.15
N ASP A 77 -5.30 -6.57 1.35
CA ASP A 77 -5.57 -5.20 1.75
C ASP A 77 -4.36 -4.55 2.44
N LEU A 78 -3.59 -3.78 1.69
CA LEU A 78 -2.46 -3.00 2.23
C LEU A 78 -2.89 -1.78 3.06
N THR A 79 -4.18 -1.39 3.01
CA THR A 79 -4.68 -0.22 3.77
C THR A 79 -4.66 -0.44 5.27
N ILE A 80 -4.62 -1.71 5.70
CA ILE A 80 -4.53 -2.09 7.11
C ILE A 80 -3.19 -1.75 7.77
N ILE A 81 -2.16 -1.35 7.00
CA ILE A 81 -0.82 -1.10 7.52
C ILE A 81 -0.77 0.27 8.19
N PRO A 82 -0.57 0.35 9.53
CA PRO A 82 -0.40 1.63 10.20
C PRO A 82 0.89 2.34 9.74
N GLY A 83 0.81 3.67 9.60
CA GLY A 83 1.94 4.48 9.14
C GLY A 83 3.20 4.41 9.99
N LYS A 84 3.10 3.99 11.27
CA LYS A 84 4.26 3.77 12.13
C LYS A 84 5.20 2.67 11.63
N PHE A 85 4.73 1.78 10.76
CA PHE A 85 5.53 0.72 10.16
C PHE A 85 6.17 1.11 8.83
N ALA A 86 6.10 2.38 8.45
CA ALA A 86 6.66 2.88 7.19
C ALA A 86 8.15 2.52 7.00
N ASN A 87 8.92 2.40 8.09
CA ASN A 87 10.35 2.07 8.05
C ASN A 87 10.67 0.64 8.52
N ASP A 88 9.64 -0.19 8.75
CA ASP A 88 9.87 -1.58 9.15
C ASP A 88 10.29 -2.44 7.95
N LYS A 89 11.54 -2.92 7.97
CA LYS A 89 12.14 -3.69 6.86
C LYS A 89 11.31 -4.91 6.44
N LYS A 90 10.71 -5.62 7.39
CA LYS A 90 9.90 -6.82 7.09
C LYS A 90 8.59 -6.43 6.40
N ILE A 91 7.93 -5.39 6.88
CA ILE A 91 6.69 -4.88 6.28
C ILE A 91 6.96 -4.27 4.91
N ILE A 92 8.05 -3.48 4.75
CA ILE A 92 8.48 -2.96 3.43
C ILE A 92 8.64 -4.10 2.43
N LYS A 93 9.38 -5.18 2.80
CA LYS A 93 9.56 -6.34 1.92
C LYS A 93 8.24 -7.01 1.55
N MET A 94 7.29 -7.09 2.48
CA MET A 94 5.96 -7.66 2.23
C MET A 94 5.15 -6.75 1.29
N ILE A 95 5.17 -5.44 1.49
CA ILE A 95 4.51 -4.47 0.59
C ILE A 95 5.05 -4.62 -0.83
N LEU A 96 6.37 -4.55 -1.00
CA LEU A 96 7.00 -4.63 -2.32
C LEU A 96 6.71 -5.95 -3.03
N LYS A 97 6.74 -7.07 -2.30
CA LYS A 97 6.35 -8.37 -2.85
C LYS A 97 4.88 -8.34 -3.32
N TYR A 98 3.99 -7.83 -2.49
CA TYR A 98 2.56 -7.76 -2.82
C TYR A 98 2.30 -6.87 -4.04
N LEU A 99 2.95 -5.69 -4.11
CA LEU A 99 2.83 -4.79 -5.26
C LEU A 99 3.32 -5.46 -6.55
N LEU A 100 4.39 -6.27 -6.46
CA LEU A 100 4.92 -7.03 -7.60
C LEU A 100 3.95 -8.12 -8.07
N ASP A 101 3.37 -8.87 -7.13
CA ASP A 101 2.48 -10.00 -7.43
C ASP A 101 1.14 -9.53 -8.04
N GLN A 102 0.62 -8.38 -7.60
CA GLN A 102 -0.70 -7.89 -7.99
C GLN A 102 -0.67 -6.72 -8.99
N ASN A 103 0.50 -6.09 -9.19
CA ASN A 103 0.66 -4.83 -9.98
C ASN A 103 -0.37 -3.73 -9.61
N TYR A 104 -0.87 -3.76 -8.37
CA TYR A 104 -1.93 -2.89 -7.87
C TYR A 104 -1.79 -2.69 -6.37
N GLY A 105 -2.31 -1.58 -5.85
CA GLY A 105 -2.41 -1.37 -4.40
C GLY A 105 -1.56 -0.23 -3.84
N TYR A 106 -0.58 0.30 -4.59
CA TYR A 106 0.23 1.44 -4.10
C TYR A 106 -0.63 2.66 -3.79
N GLN A 107 -1.64 2.94 -4.61
CA GLN A 107 -2.59 4.04 -4.41
C GLN A 107 -3.30 3.97 -3.05
N GLY A 108 -3.64 2.77 -2.57
CA GLY A 108 -4.33 2.53 -1.30
C GLY A 108 -3.45 2.67 -0.05
N LEU A 109 -2.13 2.75 -0.21
CA LEU A 109 -1.23 2.95 0.93
C LEU A 109 -1.43 4.32 1.57
N ASN A 110 -1.35 4.39 2.92
CA ASN A 110 -1.39 5.68 3.60
C ASN A 110 -0.12 6.51 3.32
N ASP A 111 -0.24 7.84 3.49
CA ASP A 111 0.83 8.79 3.13
C ASP A 111 2.14 8.57 3.89
N LYS A 112 2.10 8.11 5.14
CA LYS A 112 3.33 7.80 5.91
C LYS A 112 4.09 6.65 5.27
N ILE A 113 3.39 5.64 4.77
CA ILE A 113 3.97 4.51 4.04
C ILE A 113 4.51 4.97 2.69
N LYS A 114 3.71 5.73 1.91
CA LYS A 114 4.15 6.31 0.63
C LYS A 114 5.34 7.26 0.79
N ASN A 115 5.50 7.90 1.94
CA ASN A 115 6.66 8.75 2.22
C ASN A 115 7.99 7.97 2.40
N ASN A 116 7.96 6.64 2.48
CA ASN A 116 9.18 5.83 2.45
C ASN A 116 9.71 5.72 1.01
N LYS A 117 10.97 6.18 0.82
CA LYS A 117 11.61 6.21 -0.51
C LYS A 117 11.74 4.82 -1.15
N ALA A 118 12.03 3.78 -0.38
CA ALA A 118 12.20 2.44 -0.92
C ALA A 118 10.88 1.86 -1.43
N ILE A 119 9.77 2.12 -0.72
CA ILE A 119 8.43 1.68 -1.14
C ILE A 119 8.02 2.41 -2.41
N THR A 120 8.12 3.75 -2.44
CA THR A 120 7.72 4.55 -3.61
C THR A 120 8.60 4.23 -4.82
N PHE A 121 9.92 4.15 -4.64
CA PHE A 121 10.82 3.79 -5.74
C PHE A 121 10.53 2.38 -6.25
N GLY A 122 10.31 1.40 -5.37
CA GLY A 122 9.96 0.03 -5.75
C GLY A 122 8.60 -0.04 -6.45
N ALA A 123 7.60 0.70 -5.99
CA ALA A 123 6.29 0.79 -6.65
C ALA A 123 6.42 1.35 -8.08
N ILE A 124 7.20 2.41 -8.28
CA ILE A 124 7.45 3.01 -9.60
C ILE A 124 8.25 2.05 -10.50
N GLN A 125 9.15 1.23 -9.95
CA GLN A 125 9.83 0.19 -10.72
C GLN A 125 8.87 -0.90 -11.22
N ILE A 126 7.80 -1.18 -10.49
CA ILE A 126 6.76 -2.15 -10.87
C ILE A 126 5.85 -1.55 -11.95
N SER A 127 5.38 -0.32 -11.76
CA SER A 127 4.60 0.43 -12.76
C SER A 127 4.89 1.91 -12.65
N ALA A 128 5.18 2.54 -13.79
CA ALA A 128 5.41 3.98 -13.90
C ALA A 128 4.18 4.81 -13.45
N ASP A 129 2.97 4.30 -13.65
CA ASP A 129 1.71 4.94 -13.25
C ASP A 129 1.64 5.20 -11.73
N ASN A 130 2.39 4.44 -10.93
CA ASN A 130 2.46 4.69 -9.50
C ASN A 130 3.07 6.06 -9.15
N LEU A 131 3.70 6.75 -10.11
CA LEU A 131 4.13 8.14 -9.94
C LEU A 131 2.94 9.08 -9.70
N GLU A 132 1.76 8.80 -10.28
CA GLU A 132 0.51 9.55 -10.03
C GLU A 132 0.19 9.66 -8.54
N PHE A 133 0.34 8.55 -7.81
CA PHE A 133 -0.02 8.45 -6.39
C PHE A 133 1.15 8.76 -5.44
N ALA A 134 2.32 9.08 -6.00
CA ALA A 134 3.50 9.38 -5.21
C ALA A 134 3.39 10.77 -4.53
N PRO A 135 3.92 10.92 -3.30
CA PRO A 135 4.05 12.22 -2.66
C PRO A 135 4.81 13.23 -3.51
N LYS A 136 4.42 14.53 -3.43
CA LYS A 136 4.99 15.64 -4.20
C LYS A 136 6.52 15.64 -4.21
N LYS A 137 7.17 15.37 -3.06
CA LYS A 137 8.64 15.30 -2.96
C LYS A 137 9.28 14.28 -3.90
N PHE A 138 8.57 13.20 -4.25
CA PHE A 138 9.07 12.18 -5.17
C PHE A 138 8.73 12.51 -6.62
N LYS A 139 7.61 13.20 -6.87
CA LYS A 139 7.29 13.77 -8.18
C LYS A 139 8.29 14.87 -8.59
N ASN A 140 8.94 15.52 -7.62
CA ASN A 140 10.03 16.49 -7.81
C ASN A 140 11.44 15.87 -7.66
N ASN A 141 11.55 14.54 -7.60
CA ASN A 141 12.85 13.87 -7.53
C ASN A 141 13.27 13.37 -8.90
N LYS A 142 14.24 14.04 -9.51
CA LYS A 142 14.71 13.74 -10.87
C LYS A 142 15.03 12.26 -11.10
N LYS A 143 15.74 11.62 -10.16
CA LYS A 143 16.11 10.20 -10.27
C LYS A 143 14.88 9.27 -10.31
N ILE A 144 13.86 9.59 -9.53
CA ILE A 144 12.60 8.82 -9.46
C ILE A 144 11.80 9.04 -10.75
N VAL A 145 11.67 10.29 -11.20
CA VAL A 145 10.94 10.64 -12.42
C VAL A 145 11.63 10.07 -13.66
N LEU A 146 12.97 10.18 -13.77
CA LEU A 146 13.73 9.53 -14.85
C LEU A 146 13.50 8.01 -14.88
N LYS A 147 13.35 7.35 -13.73
CA LYS A 147 13.03 5.92 -13.70
C LYS A 147 11.64 5.63 -14.25
N ALA A 148 10.65 6.47 -13.91
CA ALA A 148 9.28 6.34 -14.42
C ALA A 148 9.24 6.57 -15.94
N VAL A 149 9.73 7.71 -16.43
CA VAL A 149 9.67 8.08 -17.86
C VAL A 149 10.49 7.17 -18.76
N LYS A 150 11.54 6.51 -18.25
CA LYS A 150 12.27 5.45 -18.99
C LYS A 150 11.43 4.19 -19.18
N GLN A 151 10.49 3.93 -18.29
CA GLN A 151 9.60 2.78 -18.37
C GLN A 151 8.36 3.11 -19.22
N ASP A 152 7.81 4.30 -19.03
CA ASP A 152 6.66 4.84 -19.74
C ASP A 152 6.79 6.37 -19.83
N GLY A 153 6.99 6.91 -21.03
CA GLY A 153 7.14 8.35 -21.27
C GLY A 153 5.94 9.17 -20.78
N SER A 154 4.73 8.62 -20.88
CA SER A 154 3.51 9.27 -20.44
C SER A 154 3.49 9.58 -18.93
N ALA A 155 4.33 8.91 -18.13
CA ALA A 155 4.51 9.22 -16.71
C ALA A 155 5.00 10.67 -16.47
N LEU A 156 5.53 11.35 -17.50
CA LEU A 156 5.90 12.77 -17.42
C LEU A 156 4.73 13.64 -16.97
N LYS A 157 3.49 13.31 -17.35
CA LYS A 157 2.26 14.03 -16.92
C LYS A 157 2.16 14.18 -15.40
N HIS A 158 2.70 13.21 -14.63
CA HIS A 158 2.63 13.15 -13.18
C HIS A 158 3.85 13.77 -12.47
N ALA A 159 4.88 14.19 -13.22
CA ALA A 159 6.04 14.87 -12.67
C ALA A 159 5.69 16.28 -12.15
N ASP A 160 6.52 16.79 -11.25
CA ASP A 160 6.46 18.20 -10.84
C ASP A 160 6.84 19.10 -12.02
N ASP A 161 6.26 20.31 -12.13
CA ASP A 161 6.46 21.22 -13.25
C ASP A 161 7.94 21.56 -13.48
N LYS A 162 8.74 21.62 -12.42
CA LYS A 162 10.19 21.81 -12.54
C LYS A 162 10.86 20.70 -13.36
N LEU A 163 10.35 19.48 -13.32
CA LEU A 163 10.90 18.35 -14.06
C LEU A 163 10.27 18.21 -15.45
N LYS A 164 9.07 18.75 -15.66
CA LYS A 164 8.49 18.93 -17.00
C LYS A 164 9.25 20.01 -17.81
N ALA A 165 9.98 20.92 -17.13
CA ALA A 165 10.90 21.88 -17.73
C ALA A 165 12.37 21.41 -17.75
N ASP A 166 12.67 20.20 -17.24
CA ASP A 166 14.03 19.63 -17.28
C ASP A 166 14.28 18.90 -18.60
N LYS A 167 15.19 19.44 -19.41
CA LYS A 167 15.45 18.91 -20.77
C LYS A 167 15.85 17.44 -20.80
N GLU A 168 16.65 16.95 -19.82
CA GLU A 168 17.04 15.54 -19.75
C GLU A 168 15.83 14.63 -19.49
N VAL A 169 14.94 15.06 -18.57
CA VAL A 169 13.72 14.30 -18.24
C VAL A 169 12.80 14.25 -19.45
N VAL A 170 12.57 15.40 -20.10
CA VAL A 170 11.68 15.50 -21.26
C VAL A 170 12.22 14.72 -22.45
N LEU A 171 13.51 14.87 -22.80
CA LEU A 171 14.15 14.06 -23.84
C LEU A 171 14.04 12.56 -23.57
N THR A 172 14.18 12.16 -22.30
CA THR A 172 14.04 10.75 -21.93
C THR A 172 12.63 10.25 -22.15
N ALA A 173 11.62 11.06 -21.79
CA ALA A 173 10.22 10.74 -21.98
C ALA A 173 9.87 10.67 -23.48
N VAL A 174 10.24 11.68 -24.27
CA VAL A 174 9.95 11.77 -25.71
C VAL A 174 10.62 10.64 -26.50
N LYS A 175 11.86 10.26 -26.16
CA LYS A 175 12.51 9.10 -26.78
C LYS A 175 11.82 7.77 -26.48
N GLN A 176 11.15 7.66 -25.36
CA GLN A 176 10.40 6.48 -25.00
C GLN A 176 9.00 6.49 -25.66
N ASP A 177 8.33 7.65 -25.67
CA ASP A 177 7.03 7.89 -26.30
C ASP A 177 6.97 9.35 -26.76
N GLY A 178 6.97 9.59 -28.08
CA GLY A 178 6.91 10.94 -28.66
C GLY A 178 5.70 11.77 -28.21
N LEU A 179 4.56 11.11 -27.90
CA LEU A 179 3.37 11.81 -27.41
C LEU A 179 3.59 12.43 -26.02
N SER A 180 4.60 11.99 -25.28
CA SER A 180 4.98 12.58 -23.99
C SER A 180 5.36 14.06 -24.07
N LEU A 181 5.68 14.58 -25.27
CA LEU A 181 5.94 15.99 -25.50
C LEU A 181 4.76 16.88 -25.10
N GLU A 182 3.53 16.35 -25.16
CA GLU A 182 2.32 17.05 -24.70
C GLU A 182 2.44 17.56 -23.25
N TYR A 183 3.13 16.79 -22.40
CA TYR A 183 3.26 17.05 -20.97
C TYR A 183 4.47 17.92 -20.60
N ALA A 184 5.32 18.26 -21.56
CA ALA A 184 6.49 19.10 -21.34
C ALA A 184 6.11 20.58 -21.14
N ASP A 185 7.03 21.34 -20.53
CA ASP A 185 6.93 22.81 -20.49
C ASP A 185 6.96 23.37 -21.91
N ASP A 186 6.25 24.48 -22.14
CA ASP A 186 6.07 25.09 -23.46
C ASP A 186 7.42 25.50 -24.11
N ILE A 187 8.41 25.89 -23.30
CA ILE A 187 9.75 26.21 -23.80
C ILE A 187 10.38 24.99 -24.47
N LEU A 188 10.22 23.80 -23.86
CA LEU A 188 10.77 22.55 -24.39
C LEU A 188 9.96 21.97 -25.57
N LYS A 189 8.68 22.29 -25.68
CA LYS A 189 7.86 21.99 -26.87
C LYS A 189 8.35 22.74 -28.11
N GLY A 190 9.03 23.89 -27.93
CA GLY A 190 9.69 24.64 -29.00
C GLY A 190 11.18 24.31 -29.21
N ASP A 191 11.77 23.44 -28.38
CA ASP A 191 13.18 23.07 -28.48
C ASP A 191 13.40 22.08 -29.63
N LYS A 192 14.22 22.45 -30.62
CA LYS A 192 14.46 21.64 -31.81
C LYS A 192 15.01 20.24 -31.51
N GLU A 193 15.89 20.11 -30.52
CA GLU A 193 16.46 18.79 -30.14
C GLU A 193 15.41 17.90 -29.53
N VAL A 194 14.49 18.47 -28.71
CA VAL A 194 13.39 17.72 -28.07
C VAL A 194 12.36 17.27 -29.10
N VAL A 195 12.02 18.14 -30.06
CA VAL A 195 11.01 17.84 -31.10
C VAL A 195 11.53 16.81 -32.12
N LEU A 196 12.83 16.73 -32.31
CA LEU A 196 13.44 15.78 -33.24
C LEU A 196 13.89 14.46 -32.58
N ALA A 197 13.68 14.30 -31.26
CA ALA A 197 14.12 13.12 -30.51
C ALA A 197 13.15 11.95 -30.60
#